data_20b1b4ec369e83f7770d3300e2b882d8
#
_entry.id   20b1b4ec369e83f7770d3300e2b882d8
#
_cell.length_a   1.000
_cell.length_b   1.000
_cell.length_c   1.000
_cell.angle_alpha   90.00
_cell.angle_beta   90.00
_cell.angle_gamma   90.00
#
_symmetry.space_group_name_H-M   'P 1'
#
loop_
_entity.id
_entity.type
_entity.pdbx_description
1 polymer ?
#
loop_
_entity_poly.entity_id
_entity_poly.type
_entity_poly.pdbx_seq_one_letter_code
_entity_poly.pdbx_strand_id
1 'polypeptide(L)'
;EAIRTAFVLDREQRTPTARERLLLERYCGFGGLKCILNPARELTDAVHWAKSDLELFAPTVELHRLLRENTKDETEYKRNMDAMKQSVLTAFYTPPEITGTIAEALHEHGIRPDRVLEPSAGVGAFVDAVLENKPDADIMAFEKDLMTGKILGHLHPDQKVRVQGFEKIEKPFTDYFDLAISN
;
A
#
# COMPACT_ATOMS: atom_id res chain seq x y z
N GLU A 1 5.25 0.46 12.53
CA GLU A 1 4.58 1.72 12.91
C GLU A 1 3.51 2.11 11.89
N ALA A 2 3.78 2.14 10.58
CA ALA A 2 2.81 2.53 9.54
C ALA A 2 1.48 1.77 9.64
N ILE A 3 1.53 0.43 9.71
CA ILE A 3 0.33 -0.40 9.83
C ILE A 3 -0.47 -0.08 11.10
N ARG A 4 0.23 0.14 12.23
CA ARG A 4 -0.43 0.55 13.48
C ARG A 4 -1.13 1.89 13.32
N THR A 5 -0.45 2.87 12.71
CA THR A 5 -1.02 4.18 12.41
C THR A 5 -2.27 4.06 11.54
N ALA A 6 -2.21 3.25 10.47
CA ALA A 6 -3.35 3.03 9.59
C ALA A 6 -4.58 2.44 10.34
N PHE A 7 -4.36 1.47 11.25
CA PHE A 7 -5.46 0.93 12.07
C PHE A 7 -6.02 1.93 13.07
N VAL A 8 -5.19 2.82 13.62
CA VAL A 8 -5.68 3.92 14.49
C VAL A 8 -6.57 4.86 13.71
N LEU A 9 -6.12 5.28 12.52
CA LEU A 9 -6.87 6.19 11.64
C LEU A 9 -8.20 5.58 11.19
N ASP A 10 -8.22 4.28 10.85
CA ASP A 10 -9.46 3.56 10.53
C ASP A 10 -10.45 3.57 11.67
N ARG A 11 -9.97 3.29 12.89
CA ARG A 11 -10.83 3.27 14.08
C ARG A 11 -11.37 4.65 14.43
N GLU A 12 -10.56 5.68 14.26
CA GLU A 12 -10.91 7.06 14.56
C GLU A 12 -11.65 7.75 13.40
N GLN A 13 -11.72 7.12 12.23
CA GLN A 13 -12.40 7.64 11.02
C GLN A 13 -11.98 9.08 10.68
N ARG A 14 -10.69 9.33 10.68
CA ARG A 14 -10.11 10.65 10.39
C ARG A 14 -8.92 10.56 9.43
N THR A 15 -8.57 11.69 8.86
CA THR A 15 -7.34 11.85 8.07
C THR A 15 -6.09 11.90 8.96
N PRO A 16 -4.92 11.53 8.44
CA PRO A 16 -3.67 11.57 9.19
C PRO A 16 -3.21 13.01 9.46
N THR A 17 -2.64 13.22 10.64
CA THR A 17 -1.83 14.41 10.92
C THR A 17 -0.54 14.35 10.11
N ALA A 18 0.16 15.50 9.98
CA ALA A 18 1.46 15.54 9.29
C ALA A 18 2.48 14.52 9.82
N ARG A 19 2.52 14.31 11.15
CA ARG A 19 3.40 13.32 11.77
C ARG A 19 3.00 11.89 11.42
N GLU A 20 1.73 11.58 11.41
CA GLU A 20 1.20 10.26 11.04
C GLU A 20 1.40 9.98 9.56
N ARG A 21 1.25 11.00 8.69
CA ARG A 21 1.55 10.90 7.27
C ARG A 21 3.01 10.46 7.05
N LEU A 22 3.98 11.07 7.73
CA LEU A 22 5.39 10.66 7.68
C LEU A 22 5.62 9.22 8.14
N LEU A 23 4.81 8.70 9.07
CA LEU A 23 4.90 7.29 9.48
C LEU A 23 4.33 6.36 8.40
N LEU A 24 3.24 6.75 7.75
CA LEU A 24 2.64 5.99 6.65
C LEU A 24 3.57 5.93 5.43
N GLU A 25 4.22 7.03 5.07
CA GLU A 25 5.17 7.15 3.96
C GLU A 25 6.41 6.24 4.12
N ARG A 26 6.72 5.80 5.34
CA ARG A 26 7.78 4.81 5.60
C ARG A 26 7.39 3.38 5.27
N TYR A 27 6.16 3.13 4.93
CA TYR A 27 5.74 1.78 4.57
C TYR A 27 6.30 1.39 3.20
N CYS A 28 7.01 0.28 3.16
CA CYS A 28 7.62 -0.24 1.94
C CYS A 28 7.14 -1.66 1.58
N GLY A 29 6.04 -2.13 2.19
CA GLY A 29 5.56 -3.49 1.99
C GLY A 29 6.48 -4.55 2.59
N PHE A 30 6.28 -5.78 2.16
CA PHE A 30 7.06 -6.94 2.62
C PHE A 30 7.89 -7.59 1.50
N GLY A 31 8.12 -6.89 0.39
CA GLY A 31 8.83 -7.40 -0.78
C GLY A 31 10.17 -8.05 -0.42
N GLY A 32 10.34 -9.32 -0.79
CA GLY A 32 11.55 -10.08 -0.52
C GLY A 32 11.73 -10.57 0.92
N LEU A 33 10.95 -10.14 1.90
CA LEU A 33 11.08 -10.51 3.32
C LEU A 33 10.46 -11.88 3.61
N LYS A 34 11.04 -12.95 3.05
CA LYS A 34 10.51 -14.32 3.19
C LYS A 34 10.42 -14.80 4.64
N CYS A 35 11.28 -14.30 5.53
CA CYS A 35 11.31 -14.69 6.94
C CYS A 35 10.00 -14.40 7.69
N ILE A 36 9.22 -13.41 7.29
CA ILE A 36 7.91 -13.11 7.91
C ILE A 36 6.86 -14.21 7.70
N LEU A 37 7.13 -15.16 6.82
CA LEU A 37 6.26 -16.32 6.57
C LEU A 37 6.51 -17.46 7.59
N ASN A 38 7.61 -17.37 8.34
CA ASN A 38 7.91 -18.32 9.41
C ASN A 38 6.95 -18.13 10.60
N PRO A 39 6.74 -19.16 11.42
CA PRO A 39 5.95 -19.02 12.65
C PRO A 39 6.47 -17.86 13.52
N ALA A 40 5.56 -16.99 13.96
CA ALA A 40 5.86 -15.85 14.82
C ALA A 40 4.66 -15.46 15.70
N ARG A 41 3.96 -16.47 16.25
CA ARG A 41 2.81 -16.25 17.14
C ARG A 41 3.24 -15.98 18.57
N GLU A 42 4.32 -16.64 18.98
CA GLU A 42 4.85 -16.62 20.33
C GLU A 42 6.38 -16.50 20.29
N LEU A 43 6.98 -16.05 21.40
CA LEU A 43 8.44 -15.89 21.47
C LEU A 43 9.19 -17.23 21.31
N THR A 44 8.56 -18.34 21.63
CA THR A 44 9.09 -19.70 21.45
C THR A 44 9.28 -20.08 19.98
N ASP A 45 8.57 -19.43 19.04
CA ASP A 45 8.70 -19.70 17.61
C ASP A 45 10.06 -19.26 17.02
N ALA A 46 10.88 -18.54 17.79
CA ALA A 46 12.22 -18.13 17.38
C ALA A 46 13.11 -19.29 16.90
N VAL A 47 12.85 -20.52 17.36
CA VAL A 47 13.57 -21.73 16.94
C VAL A 47 13.41 -22.05 15.45
N HIS A 48 12.37 -21.52 14.81
CA HIS A 48 12.09 -21.72 13.38
C HIS A 48 12.73 -20.63 12.49
N TRP A 49 13.47 -19.68 13.10
CA TRP A 49 14.05 -18.56 12.40
C TRP A 49 15.56 -18.74 12.18
N ALA A 50 16.04 -18.38 10.99
CA ALA A 50 17.46 -18.31 10.72
C ALA A 50 18.13 -17.23 11.57
N LYS A 51 19.39 -17.45 11.96
CA LYS A 51 20.15 -16.47 12.76
C LYS A 51 20.24 -15.08 12.10
N SER A 52 20.34 -15.05 10.76
CA SER A 52 20.36 -13.82 9.96
C SER A 52 19.09 -12.99 10.08
N ASP A 53 17.96 -13.60 10.39
CA ASP A 53 16.64 -12.98 10.35
C ASP A 53 16.07 -12.70 11.75
N LEU A 54 16.80 -13.08 12.80
CA LEU A 54 16.32 -12.95 14.20
C LEU A 54 16.00 -11.50 14.60
N GLU A 55 16.64 -10.52 14.02
CA GLU A 55 16.33 -9.10 14.25
C GLU A 55 14.89 -8.75 13.84
N LEU A 56 14.36 -9.45 12.83
CA LEU A 56 12.99 -9.25 12.34
C LEU A 56 11.96 -10.11 13.11
N PHE A 57 12.39 -11.03 13.97
CA PHE A 57 11.49 -11.93 14.67
C PHE A 57 10.53 -11.19 15.61
N ALA A 58 11.06 -10.40 16.56
CA ALA A 58 10.23 -9.65 17.50
C ALA A 58 9.28 -8.65 16.81
N PRO A 59 9.72 -7.86 15.80
CA PRO A 59 8.82 -7.06 14.98
C PRO A 59 7.71 -7.88 14.28
N THR A 60 8.01 -9.11 13.85
CA THR A 60 7.01 -9.97 13.19
C THR A 60 5.99 -10.52 14.19
N VAL A 61 6.42 -10.90 15.38
CA VAL A 61 5.49 -11.27 16.49
C VAL A 61 4.55 -10.11 16.81
N GLU A 62 5.09 -8.91 16.90
CA GLU A 62 4.32 -7.68 17.13
C GLU A 62 3.33 -7.41 15.98
N LEU A 63 3.73 -7.63 14.73
CA LEU A 63 2.85 -7.51 13.56
C LEU A 63 1.68 -8.49 13.64
N HIS A 64 1.94 -9.75 13.95
CA HIS A 64 0.89 -10.77 14.10
C HIS A 64 -0.09 -10.40 15.22
N ARG A 65 0.42 -9.89 16.36
CA ARG A 65 -0.40 -9.41 17.46
C ARG A 65 -1.28 -8.24 17.01
N LEU A 66 -0.68 -7.25 16.35
CA LEU A 66 -1.39 -6.08 15.84
C LEU A 66 -2.51 -6.45 14.85
N LEU A 67 -2.25 -7.39 13.93
CA LEU A 67 -3.25 -7.88 13.00
C LEU A 67 -4.41 -8.57 13.75
N ARG A 68 -4.13 -9.41 14.74
CA ARG A 68 -5.18 -10.07 15.54
C ARG A 68 -6.05 -9.09 16.32
N GLU A 69 -5.43 -8.08 16.93
CA GLU A 69 -6.14 -7.05 17.70
C GLU A 69 -7.06 -6.18 16.84
N ASN A 70 -6.78 -6.08 15.52
CA ASN A 70 -7.52 -5.23 14.59
C ASN A 70 -8.33 -6.01 13.54
N THR A 71 -8.54 -7.30 13.74
CA THR A 71 -9.41 -8.14 12.92
C THR A 71 -10.62 -8.61 13.74
N LYS A 72 -11.77 -8.75 13.09
CA LYS A 72 -13.03 -9.11 13.73
C LYS A 72 -13.10 -10.59 14.10
N ASP A 73 -12.48 -11.42 13.27
CA ASP A 73 -12.51 -12.88 13.39
C ASP A 73 -11.28 -13.54 12.73
N GLU A 74 -11.17 -14.84 12.90
CA GLU A 74 -10.07 -15.63 12.33
C GLU A 74 -10.06 -15.63 10.79
N THR A 75 -11.20 -15.44 10.16
CA THR A 75 -11.31 -15.36 8.69
C THR A 75 -10.65 -14.09 8.16
N GLU A 76 -10.93 -12.96 8.80
CA GLU A 76 -10.31 -11.68 8.45
C GLU A 76 -8.82 -11.70 8.77
N TYR A 77 -8.40 -12.28 9.88
CA TYR A 77 -6.98 -12.47 10.19
C TYR A 77 -6.27 -13.30 9.10
N LYS A 78 -6.84 -14.43 8.67
CA LYS A 78 -6.27 -15.24 7.59
C LYS A 78 -6.16 -14.48 6.28
N ARG A 79 -7.16 -13.67 5.92
CA ARG A 79 -7.11 -12.82 4.72
C ARG A 79 -5.94 -11.83 4.78
N ASN A 80 -5.70 -11.19 5.92
CA ASN A 80 -4.55 -10.31 6.12
C ASN A 80 -3.23 -11.07 6.01
N MET A 81 -3.15 -12.26 6.58
CA MET A 81 -1.97 -13.13 6.48
C MET A 81 -1.70 -13.59 5.05
N ASP A 82 -2.74 -13.92 4.28
CA ASP A 82 -2.60 -14.32 2.89
C ASP A 82 -2.20 -13.13 2.00
N ALA A 83 -2.74 -11.94 2.25
CA ALA A 83 -2.30 -10.70 1.60
C ALA A 83 -0.82 -10.42 1.88
N MET A 84 -0.38 -10.54 3.14
CA MET A 84 1.02 -10.38 3.53
C MET A 84 1.94 -11.38 2.81
N LYS A 85 1.53 -12.64 2.69
CA LYS A 85 2.30 -13.66 1.94
C LYS A 85 2.45 -13.28 0.47
N GLN A 86 1.38 -12.80 -0.17
CA GLN A 86 1.46 -12.34 -1.55
C GLN A 86 2.35 -11.11 -1.69
N SER A 87 2.27 -10.16 -0.76
CA SER A 87 3.11 -8.96 -0.70
C SER A 87 4.61 -9.29 -0.70
N VAL A 88 5.04 -10.37 -0.05
CA VAL A 88 6.45 -10.85 -0.10
C VAL A 88 6.95 -11.07 -1.53
N LEU A 89 6.05 -11.47 -2.44
CA LEU A 89 6.38 -11.76 -3.84
C LEU A 89 6.14 -10.58 -4.78
N THR A 90 5.32 -9.61 -4.41
CA THR A 90 4.81 -8.58 -5.33
C THR A 90 5.08 -7.15 -4.90
N ALA A 91 5.40 -6.88 -3.62
CA ALA A 91 5.60 -5.52 -3.14
C ALA A 91 7.01 -5.00 -3.47
N PHE A 92 7.23 -4.71 -4.75
CA PHE A 92 8.42 -4.03 -5.28
C PHE A 92 7.95 -2.75 -5.94
N TYR A 93 8.10 -1.64 -5.23
CA TYR A 93 7.58 -0.35 -5.68
C TYR A 93 8.57 0.37 -6.57
N THR A 94 8.04 1.14 -7.52
CA THR A 94 8.84 1.94 -8.44
C THR A 94 9.61 3.01 -7.68
N PRO A 95 10.93 3.12 -7.88
CA PRO A 95 11.73 4.15 -7.22
C PRO A 95 11.26 5.57 -7.56
N PRO A 96 11.34 6.52 -6.60
CA PRO A 96 10.94 7.91 -6.81
C PRO A 96 11.62 8.60 -7.99
N GLU A 97 12.87 8.22 -8.30
CA GLU A 97 13.63 8.77 -9.42
C GLU A 97 12.96 8.45 -10.76
N ILE A 98 12.35 7.25 -10.88
CA ILE A 98 11.64 6.84 -12.10
C ILE A 98 10.29 7.59 -12.18
N THR A 99 9.53 7.60 -11.09
CA THR A 99 8.22 8.28 -11.10
C THR A 99 8.36 9.78 -11.27
N GLY A 100 9.40 10.39 -10.68
CA GLY A 100 9.74 11.80 -10.87
C GLY A 100 10.10 12.13 -12.34
N THR A 101 10.92 11.30 -12.99
CA THR A 101 11.24 11.47 -14.41
C THR A 101 9.98 11.39 -15.29
N ILE A 102 9.04 10.52 -14.95
CA ILE A 102 7.77 10.43 -15.68
C ILE A 102 6.91 11.68 -15.43
N ALA A 103 6.85 12.19 -14.19
CA ALA A 103 6.14 13.43 -13.88
C ALA A 103 6.73 14.63 -14.68
N GLU A 104 8.06 14.75 -14.73
CA GLU A 104 8.75 15.74 -15.53
C GLU A 104 8.39 15.63 -17.02
N ALA A 105 8.43 14.41 -17.58
CA ALA A 105 8.06 14.18 -18.98
C ALA A 105 6.61 14.55 -19.27
N LEU A 106 5.66 14.22 -18.39
CA LEU A 106 4.26 14.65 -18.52
C LEU A 106 4.15 16.18 -18.53
N HIS A 107 4.88 16.83 -17.62
CA HIS A 107 4.90 18.30 -17.52
C HIS A 107 5.46 18.96 -18.78
N GLU A 108 6.64 18.52 -19.25
CA GLU A 108 7.33 19.06 -20.42
C GLU A 108 6.51 18.95 -21.71
N HIS A 109 5.74 17.85 -21.84
CA HIS A 109 4.87 17.63 -22.99
C HIS A 109 3.45 18.22 -22.84
N GLY A 110 3.20 18.94 -21.74
CA GLY A 110 1.90 19.59 -21.48
C GLY A 110 0.76 18.58 -21.23
N ILE A 111 1.10 17.35 -20.86
CA ILE A 111 0.11 16.30 -20.56
C ILE A 111 -0.40 16.51 -19.14
N ARG A 112 -1.65 16.99 -19.03
CA ARG A 112 -2.32 17.32 -17.76
C ARG A 112 -3.68 16.62 -17.70
N PRO A 113 -3.71 15.31 -17.40
CA PRO A 113 -4.93 14.53 -17.42
C PRO A 113 -5.87 14.93 -16.27
N ASP A 114 -7.16 15.02 -16.57
CA ASP A 114 -8.18 15.28 -15.54
C ASP A 114 -8.58 13.99 -14.82
N ARG A 115 -8.60 12.85 -15.54
CA ARG A 115 -9.02 11.55 -15.00
C ARG A 115 -7.94 10.51 -15.26
N VAL A 116 -7.41 9.96 -14.19
CA VAL A 116 -6.26 9.05 -14.25
C VAL A 116 -6.62 7.69 -13.65
N LEU A 117 -6.17 6.63 -14.30
CA LEU A 117 -6.22 5.27 -13.82
C LEU A 117 -4.82 4.79 -13.39
N GLU A 118 -4.71 4.32 -12.15
CA GLU A 118 -3.56 3.58 -11.65
C GLU A 118 -4.00 2.17 -11.23
N PRO A 119 -3.79 1.15 -12.08
CA PRO A 119 -4.31 -0.20 -11.83
C PRO A 119 -3.53 -1.04 -10.80
N SER A 120 -2.33 -0.60 -10.35
CA SER A 120 -1.46 -1.32 -9.40
C SER A 120 -0.70 -0.34 -8.52
N ALA A 121 -1.44 0.49 -7.76
CA ALA A 121 -0.93 1.72 -7.19
C ALA A 121 0.16 1.57 -6.12
N GLY A 122 0.27 0.40 -5.48
CA GLY A 122 1.21 0.20 -4.39
C GLY A 122 0.98 1.23 -3.27
N VAL A 123 2.02 1.93 -2.90
CA VAL A 123 1.97 3.02 -1.90
C VAL A 123 1.66 4.39 -2.51
N GLY A 124 1.43 4.48 -3.84
CA GLY A 124 0.98 5.69 -4.51
C GLY A 124 2.06 6.51 -5.21
N ALA A 125 3.22 5.93 -5.51
CA ALA A 125 4.32 6.68 -6.13
C ALA A 125 3.92 7.34 -7.47
N PHE A 126 3.12 6.67 -8.30
CA PHE A 126 2.58 7.27 -9.53
C PHE A 126 1.42 8.24 -9.24
N VAL A 127 0.66 8.01 -8.17
CA VAL A 127 -0.37 8.97 -7.73
C VAL A 127 0.28 10.30 -7.34
N ASP A 128 1.35 10.26 -6.55
CA ASP A 128 2.14 11.45 -6.19
C ASP A 128 2.68 12.16 -7.45
N ALA A 129 3.32 11.43 -8.36
CA ALA A 129 3.88 11.97 -9.59
C ALA A 129 2.84 12.67 -10.48
N VAL A 130 1.63 12.12 -10.57
CA VAL A 130 0.53 12.78 -11.30
C VAL A 130 0.06 14.03 -10.57
N LEU A 131 -0.12 13.98 -9.25
CA LEU A 131 -0.60 15.10 -8.45
C LEU A 131 0.40 16.26 -8.38
N GLU A 132 1.71 15.99 -8.46
CA GLU A 132 2.74 17.02 -8.60
C GLU A 132 2.57 17.83 -9.91
N ASN A 133 2.19 17.16 -11.00
CA ASN A 133 1.97 17.79 -12.30
C ASN A 133 0.57 18.40 -12.43
N LYS A 134 -0.44 17.74 -11.88
CA LYS A 134 -1.87 18.13 -11.95
C LYS A 134 -2.53 17.90 -10.58
N PRO A 135 -2.46 18.85 -9.65
CA PRO A 135 -2.94 18.70 -8.26
C PRO A 135 -4.44 18.41 -8.11
N ASP A 136 -5.24 18.77 -9.09
CA ASP A 136 -6.70 18.58 -9.14
C ASP A 136 -7.13 17.38 -10.02
N ALA A 137 -6.21 16.49 -10.39
CA ALA A 137 -6.53 15.26 -11.10
C ALA A 137 -7.42 14.34 -10.25
N ASP A 138 -8.46 13.78 -10.87
CA ASP A 138 -9.32 12.73 -10.28
C ASP A 138 -8.70 11.36 -10.56
N ILE A 139 -8.03 10.79 -9.56
CA ILE A 139 -7.30 9.54 -9.71
C ILE A 139 -8.11 8.38 -9.14
N MET A 140 -8.31 7.33 -9.94
CA MET A 140 -8.80 6.04 -9.49
C MET A 140 -7.64 5.07 -9.40
N ALA A 141 -7.28 4.70 -8.17
CA ALA A 141 -6.17 3.83 -7.85
C ALA A 141 -6.65 2.47 -7.34
N PHE A 142 -6.14 1.39 -7.92
CA PHE A 142 -6.39 0.03 -7.47
C PHE A 142 -5.17 -0.53 -6.77
N GLU A 143 -5.38 -1.14 -5.61
CA GLU A 143 -4.35 -1.89 -4.87
C GLU A 143 -4.95 -3.17 -4.30
N LYS A 144 -4.34 -4.30 -4.65
CA LYS A 144 -4.86 -5.62 -4.28
C LYS A 144 -4.46 -6.03 -2.86
N ASP A 145 -3.27 -5.63 -2.41
CA ASP A 145 -2.81 -5.90 -1.06
C ASP A 145 -3.58 -5.09 -0.04
N LEU A 146 -4.15 -5.76 0.97
CA LEU A 146 -5.04 -5.14 1.94
C LEU A 146 -4.35 -4.09 2.80
N MET A 147 -3.10 -4.34 3.22
CA MET A 147 -2.36 -3.42 4.08
C MET A 147 -1.85 -2.22 3.28
N THR A 148 -1.29 -2.49 2.12
CA THR A 148 -0.82 -1.46 1.19
C THR A 148 -1.98 -0.56 0.76
N GLY A 149 -3.10 -1.13 0.34
CA GLY A 149 -4.28 -0.38 -0.07
C GLY A 149 -4.90 0.48 1.05
N LYS A 150 -4.87 -0.03 2.30
CA LYS A 150 -5.28 0.75 3.46
C LYS A 150 -4.38 1.97 3.67
N ILE A 151 -3.07 1.78 3.61
CA ILE A 151 -2.09 2.87 3.75
C ILE A 151 -2.22 3.87 2.61
N LEU A 152 -2.35 3.40 1.37
CA LEU A 152 -2.62 4.23 0.18
C LEU A 152 -3.86 5.12 0.39
N GLY A 153 -4.96 4.56 0.90
CA GLY A 153 -6.17 5.32 1.17
C GLY A 153 -5.98 6.45 2.20
N HIS A 154 -5.14 6.22 3.20
CA HIS A 154 -4.80 7.27 4.18
C HIS A 154 -3.83 8.31 3.64
N LEU A 155 -2.92 7.93 2.74
CA LEU A 155 -2.00 8.85 2.08
C LEU A 155 -2.70 9.75 1.07
N HIS A 156 -3.74 9.23 0.40
CA HIS A 156 -4.50 9.91 -0.65
C HIS A 156 -6.01 9.92 -0.37
N PRO A 157 -6.47 10.55 0.73
CA PRO A 157 -7.86 10.51 1.16
C PRO A 157 -8.83 11.18 0.17
N ASP A 158 -8.33 12.08 -0.68
CA ASP A 158 -9.10 12.80 -1.68
C ASP A 158 -9.20 12.04 -3.02
N GLN A 159 -8.51 10.90 -3.15
CA GLN A 159 -8.50 10.08 -4.36
C GLN A 159 -9.39 8.84 -4.21
N LYS A 160 -9.80 8.26 -5.35
CA LYS A 160 -10.66 7.07 -5.37
C LYS A 160 -9.84 5.80 -5.24
N VAL A 161 -9.41 5.47 -4.03
CA VAL A 161 -8.67 4.23 -3.76
C VAL A 161 -9.62 3.04 -3.68
N ARG A 162 -9.35 2.00 -4.48
CA ARG A 162 -10.05 0.72 -4.51
C ARG A 162 -9.14 -0.41 -4.03
N VAL A 163 -9.38 -0.92 -2.82
CA VAL A 163 -8.60 -2.03 -2.24
C VAL A 163 -9.11 -3.36 -2.79
N GLN A 164 -8.75 -3.60 -4.04
CA GLN A 164 -9.11 -4.80 -4.81
C GLN A 164 -8.23 -4.90 -6.06
N GLY A 165 -8.21 -6.07 -6.71
CA GLY A 165 -7.52 -6.20 -8.00
C GLY A 165 -8.23 -5.44 -9.10
N PHE A 166 -7.45 -4.92 -10.04
CA PHE A 166 -7.95 -4.15 -11.19
C PHE A 166 -8.92 -4.96 -12.09
N GLU A 167 -8.81 -6.28 -12.10
CA GLU A 167 -9.72 -7.16 -12.82
C GLU A 167 -11.20 -7.01 -12.43
N LYS A 168 -11.45 -6.32 -11.32
CA LYS A 168 -12.81 -6.02 -10.80
C LYS A 168 -13.32 -4.64 -11.21
N ILE A 169 -12.60 -3.94 -12.11
CA ILE A 169 -13.08 -2.65 -12.62
C ILE A 169 -14.44 -2.78 -13.31
N GLU A 170 -15.31 -1.83 -13.05
CA GLU A 170 -16.67 -1.85 -13.57
C GLU A 170 -16.72 -1.36 -15.02
N LYS A 171 -17.67 -1.87 -15.83
CA LYS A 171 -17.88 -1.48 -17.25
C LYS A 171 -18.09 0.03 -17.49
N PRO A 172 -18.75 0.81 -16.60
CA PRO A 172 -18.94 2.25 -16.81
C PRO A 172 -17.66 3.07 -16.99
N PHE A 173 -16.49 2.48 -16.73
CA PHE A 173 -15.18 3.14 -16.89
C PHE A 173 -14.53 2.90 -18.26
N THR A 174 -15.24 2.29 -19.23
CA THR A 174 -14.77 2.21 -20.62
C THR A 174 -14.67 3.63 -21.19
N ASP A 175 -13.52 3.97 -21.79
CA ASP A 175 -13.21 5.28 -22.38
C ASP A 175 -13.38 6.48 -21.39
N TYR A 176 -13.23 6.19 -20.09
CA TYR A 176 -13.43 7.19 -19.04
C TYR A 176 -12.14 7.96 -18.69
N PHE A 177 -10.99 7.30 -18.74
CA PHE A 177 -9.73 7.88 -18.29
C PHE A 177 -8.95 8.53 -19.42
N ASP A 178 -8.31 9.67 -19.13
CA ASP A 178 -7.46 10.40 -20.05
C ASP A 178 -6.02 9.86 -20.05
N LEU A 179 -5.61 9.26 -18.94
CA LEU A 179 -4.31 8.60 -18.75
C LEU A 179 -4.48 7.33 -17.94
N ALA A 180 -3.78 6.26 -18.33
CA ALA A 180 -3.49 5.13 -17.47
C ALA A 180 -1.97 5.08 -17.24
N ILE A 181 -1.54 4.98 -15.98
CA ILE A 181 -0.13 4.96 -15.60
C ILE A 181 0.08 3.89 -14.55
N SER A 182 1.06 3.01 -14.74
CA SER A 182 1.35 1.91 -13.80
C SER A 182 2.69 1.25 -14.09
N ASN A 183 3.12 0.40 -13.18
CA ASN A 183 4.22 -0.55 -13.37
C ASN A 183 3.80 -1.96 -12.88
#